data_c55cd67f1d8b95c08536ccd1cd3c929c
#
_entry.id   c55cd67f1d8b95c08536ccd1cd3c929c
#
_cell.length_a   1.000
_cell.length_b   1.000
_cell.length_c   1.000
_cell.angle_alpha   90.00
_cell.angle_beta   90.00
_cell.angle_gamma   90.00
#
_symmetry.space_group_name_H-M   'P 1'
#
loop_
_entity.id
_entity.type
_entity.pdbx_description
1 polymer ?
#
loop_
_entity_poly.entity_id
_entity_poly.type
_entity_poly.pdbx_seq_one_letter_code
_entity_poly.pdbx_strand_id
1 'polypeptide(L)'
;MPKEWSKGAMTGHKVVVEITGYGTNTKSPEGKVVEILGHINDPGVDIMSIVRGFDLPVEFGEKIMNQVERVSQEVSEADCAGRRDLRDVTMVTIDGEDAKDLDDAVSVSFDGTYYHLGVHIADVTNYVLENSALDREALKCGTSVYLVARVFPMLPHALSIGFCSLFE
;
A
#
# COMPACT_ATOMS: atom_id res chain seq x y z
N MET A 1 5.36 -26.25 23.38
CA MET A 1 4.81 -24.96 23.79
C MET A 1 3.85 -25.18 24.96
N PRO A 2 3.97 -24.49 26.09
CA PRO A 2 3.04 -24.59 27.22
C PRO A 2 1.62 -24.19 26.79
N LYS A 3 0.58 -24.84 27.39
CA LYS A 3 -0.83 -24.56 27.04
C LYS A 3 -1.23 -23.09 27.19
N GLU A 4 -0.72 -22.42 28.22
CA GLU A 4 -0.92 -20.98 28.46
C GLU A 4 -0.35 -20.07 27.37
N TRP A 5 0.62 -20.54 26.58
CA TRP A 5 1.24 -19.80 25.48
C TRP A 5 0.56 -20.08 24.13
N SER A 6 -0.43 -20.96 24.12
CA SER A 6 -1.17 -21.28 22.89
C SER A 6 -2.24 -20.24 22.52
N LYS A 7 -2.60 -19.32 23.42
CA LYS A 7 -3.68 -18.32 23.23
C LYS A 7 -5.01 -18.94 22.79
N GLY A 8 -5.25 -20.23 23.11
CA GLY A 8 -6.44 -20.96 22.68
C GLY A 8 -6.36 -21.54 21.27
N ALA A 9 -5.19 -21.51 20.62
CA ALA A 9 -5.01 -22.14 19.31
C ALA A 9 -5.25 -23.65 19.39
N MET A 10 -5.97 -24.19 18.40
CA MET A 10 -6.27 -25.61 18.24
C MET A 10 -5.57 -26.19 17.01
N THR A 11 -5.55 -27.50 16.91
CA THR A 11 -5.03 -28.19 15.71
C THR A 11 -5.77 -27.70 14.46
N GLY A 12 -4.99 -27.36 13.43
CA GLY A 12 -5.50 -26.81 12.18
C GLY A 12 -5.51 -25.28 12.11
N HIS A 13 -5.28 -24.58 13.24
CA HIS A 13 -5.12 -23.12 13.19
C HIS A 13 -3.78 -22.71 12.60
N LYS A 14 -3.80 -21.72 11.72
CA LYS A 14 -2.64 -20.91 11.33
C LYS A 14 -2.42 -19.85 12.39
N VAL A 15 -1.19 -19.66 12.85
CA VAL A 15 -0.87 -18.76 13.98
C VAL A 15 0.41 -17.99 13.68
N VAL A 16 0.52 -16.79 14.23
CA VAL A 16 1.78 -16.06 14.34
C VAL A 16 2.39 -16.37 15.70
N VAL A 17 3.67 -16.74 15.70
CA VAL A 17 4.40 -17.15 16.91
C VAL A 17 5.59 -16.22 17.12
N GLU A 18 5.67 -15.63 18.30
CA GLU A 18 6.89 -14.97 18.76
C GLU A 18 7.86 -16.01 19.32
N ILE A 19 9.05 -16.08 18.76
CA ILE A 19 10.10 -17.02 19.23
C ILE A 19 10.69 -16.46 20.52
N THR A 20 10.54 -17.21 21.63
CA THR A 20 11.07 -16.87 22.95
C THR A 20 12.39 -17.54 23.27
N GLY A 21 12.73 -18.58 22.51
CA GLY A 21 13.98 -19.29 22.64
C GLY A 21 14.34 -20.01 21.35
N TYR A 22 15.54 -19.75 20.85
CA TYR A 22 16.08 -20.51 19.71
C TYR A 22 16.52 -21.89 20.19
N GLY A 23 16.19 -22.89 19.41
CA GLY A 23 16.61 -24.26 19.70
C GLY A 23 18.13 -24.44 19.64
N THR A 24 18.58 -25.60 20.12
CA THR A 24 19.96 -26.10 19.97
C THR A 24 19.88 -27.44 19.26
N ASN A 25 21.04 -28.08 19.00
CA ASN A 25 21.06 -29.44 18.42
C ASN A 25 20.28 -30.48 19.24
N THR A 26 20.01 -30.20 20.53
CA THR A 26 19.32 -31.10 21.47
C THR A 26 18.00 -30.55 22.02
N LYS A 27 17.67 -29.28 21.75
CA LYS A 27 16.46 -28.63 22.27
C LYS A 27 15.73 -27.93 21.14
N SER A 28 14.42 -28.23 20.98
CA SER A 28 13.56 -27.56 20.00
C SER A 28 13.36 -26.08 20.33
N PRO A 29 13.12 -25.21 19.33
CA PRO A 29 12.74 -23.82 19.56
C PRO A 29 11.47 -23.70 20.40
N GLU A 30 11.41 -22.65 21.21
CA GLU A 30 10.25 -22.31 22.03
C GLU A 30 9.64 -20.97 21.58
N GLY A 31 8.31 -20.85 21.68
CA GLY A 31 7.61 -19.63 21.30
C GLY A 31 6.22 -19.53 21.90
N LYS A 32 5.63 -18.36 21.86
CA LYS A 32 4.25 -18.10 22.27
C LYS A 32 3.43 -17.64 21.05
N VAL A 33 2.17 -18.06 20.99
CA VAL A 33 1.21 -17.56 19.98
C VAL A 33 0.86 -16.11 20.29
N VAL A 34 1.09 -15.22 19.34
CA VAL A 34 0.73 -13.80 19.45
C VAL A 34 -0.56 -13.48 18.69
N GLU A 35 -0.84 -14.23 17.61
CA GLU A 35 -2.05 -14.05 16.81
C GLU A 35 -2.55 -15.40 16.27
N ILE A 36 -3.88 -15.56 16.19
CA ILE A 36 -4.53 -16.69 15.51
C ILE A 36 -5.16 -16.13 14.25
N LEU A 37 -4.70 -16.60 13.08
CA LEU A 37 -5.18 -16.13 11.77
C LEU A 37 -6.51 -16.80 11.38
N GLY A 38 -6.79 -17.98 11.90
CA GLY A 38 -7.96 -18.79 11.61
C GLY A 38 -7.59 -20.26 11.35
N HIS A 39 -8.59 -21.06 11.00
CA HIS A 39 -8.38 -22.45 10.65
C HIS A 39 -7.86 -22.55 9.20
N ILE A 40 -6.99 -23.53 8.89
CA ILE A 40 -6.37 -23.69 7.56
C ILE A 40 -7.37 -23.78 6.40
N ASN A 41 -8.62 -24.20 6.69
CA ASN A 41 -9.69 -24.30 5.71
C ASN A 41 -10.59 -23.05 5.66
N ASP A 42 -10.34 -22.03 6.48
CA ASP A 42 -11.13 -20.82 6.46
C ASP A 42 -10.71 -19.94 5.26
N PRO A 43 -11.66 -19.32 4.56
CA PRO A 43 -11.36 -18.45 3.43
C PRO A 43 -10.43 -17.29 3.82
N GLY A 44 -9.36 -17.06 3.03
CA GLY A 44 -8.43 -15.95 3.21
C GLY A 44 -7.33 -16.17 4.24
N VAL A 45 -7.35 -17.27 5.01
CA VAL A 45 -6.30 -17.57 6.01
C VAL A 45 -4.97 -17.92 5.33
N ASP A 46 -5.01 -18.49 4.15
CA ASP A 46 -3.85 -18.73 3.30
C ASP A 46 -3.16 -17.40 2.91
N ILE A 47 -3.94 -16.44 2.42
CA ILE A 47 -3.46 -15.10 2.06
C ILE A 47 -2.91 -14.38 3.30
N MET A 48 -3.64 -14.39 4.42
CA MET A 48 -3.18 -13.76 5.67
C MET A 48 -1.90 -14.41 6.20
N SER A 49 -1.71 -15.71 5.97
CA SER A 49 -0.46 -16.40 6.33
C SER A 49 0.73 -15.86 5.54
N ILE A 50 0.54 -15.56 4.25
CA ILE A 50 1.56 -14.95 3.39
C ILE A 50 1.83 -13.52 3.86
N VAL A 51 0.79 -12.71 4.09
CA VAL A 51 0.88 -11.33 4.56
C VAL A 51 1.71 -11.24 5.84
N ARG A 52 1.41 -12.10 6.83
CA ARG A 52 2.16 -12.16 8.09
C ARG A 52 3.56 -12.76 7.93
N GLY A 53 3.73 -13.67 6.98
CA GLY A 53 5.04 -14.28 6.69
C GLY A 53 6.05 -13.28 6.11
N PHE A 54 5.57 -12.26 5.41
CA PHE A 54 6.37 -11.16 4.86
C PHE A 54 6.29 -9.86 5.67
N ASP A 55 5.65 -9.90 6.84
CA ASP A 55 5.46 -8.73 7.72
C ASP A 55 4.84 -7.51 6.99
N LEU A 56 3.90 -7.79 6.06
CA LEU A 56 3.22 -6.73 5.34
C LEU A 56 2.28 -5.96 6.28
N PRO A 57 2.25 -4.63 6.20
CA PRO A 57 1.32 -3.83 6.97
C PRO A 57 -0.12 -4.11 6.52
N VAL A 58 -1.00 -4.43 7.46
CA VAL A 58 -2.41 -4.74 7.18
C VAL A 58 -3.28 -3.51 7.30
N GLU A 59 -2.93 -2.60 8.17
CA GLU A 59 -3.69 -1.40 8.50
C GLU A 59 -2.75 -0.21 8.73
N PHE A 60 -3.21 0.95 8.34
CA PHE A 60 -2.51 2.20 8.64
C PHE A 60 -2.83 2.66 10.07
N GLY A 61 -1.81 3.09 10.79
CA GLY A 61 -1.98 3.59 12.15
C GLY A 61 -2.80 4.89 12.21
N GLU A 62 -3.41 5.16 13.37
CA GLU A 62 -4.27 6.33 13.61
C GLU A 62 -3.61 7.68 13.21
N LYS A 63 -2.31 7.85 13.47
CA LYS A 63 -1.57 9.07 13.09
C LYS A 63 -1.55 9.30 11.57
N ILE A 64 -1.47 8.22 10.80
CA ILE A 64 -1.47 8.26 9.33
C ILE A 64 -2.87 8.61 8.88
N MET A 65 -3.90 7.92 9.38
CA MET A 65 -5.29 8.18 9.02
C MET A 65 -5.72 9.61 9.37
N ASN A 66 -5.33 10.13 10.53
CA ASN A 66 -5.55 11.53 10.91
C ASN A 66 -4.84 12.53 9.98
N GLN A 67 -3.70 12.17 9.39
CA GLN A 67 -3.04 13.01 8.39
C GLN A 67 -3.81 12.99 7.06
N VAL A 68 -4.28 11.83 6.62
CA VAL A 68 -5.09 11.67 5.40
C VAL A 68 -6.37 12.48 5.48
N GLU A 69 -7.07 12.45 6.63
CA GLU A 69 -8.29 13.23 6.85
C GLU A 69 -8.10 14.75 6.73
N ARG A 70 -6.88 15.24 6.91
CA ARG A 70 -6.54 16.66 6.77
C ARG A 70 -6.17 17.06 5.35
N VAL A 71 -5.92 16.11 4.48
CA VAL A 71 -5.71 16.37 3.06
C VAL A 71 -7.05 16.79 2.45
N SER A 72 -7.05 17.90 1.71
CA SER A 72 -8.26 18.36 1.02
C SER A 72 -8.83 17.27 0.14
N GLN A 73 -10.14 17.16 0.11
CA GLN A 73 -10.84 16.20 -0.77
C GLN A 73 -11.08 16.79 -2.17
N GLU A 74 -10.62 18.00 -2.43
CA GLU A 74 -10.76 18.70 -3.71
C GLU A 74 -9.50 19.48 -4.03
N VAL A 75 -9.13 19.50 -5.32
CA VAL A 75 -8.04 20.34 -5.82
C VAL A 75 -8.50 21.79 -5.81
N SER A 76 -7.82 22.64 -5.06
CA SER A 76 -8.15 24.06 -4.95
C SER A 76 -7.40 24.89 -6.00
N GLU A 77 -7.87 26.13 -6.23
CA GLU A 77 -7.14 27.09 -7.06
C GLU A 77 -5.72 27.39 -6.53
N ALA A 78 -5.55 27.29 -5.21
CA ALA A 78 -4.22 27.47 -4.58
C ALA A 78 -3.26 26.34 -4.97
N ASP A 79 -3.75 25.11 -5.13
CA ASP A 79 -2.94 23.96 -5.59
C ASP A 79 -2.52 24.12 -7.05
N CYS A 80 -3.28 24.88 -7.85
CA CYS A 80 -2.96 25.18 -9.24
C CYS A 80 -1.96 26.34 -9.38
N ALA A 81 -1.72 27.13 -8.35
CA ALA A 81 -0.88 28.32 -8.41
C ALA A 81 0.56 27.98 -8.79
N GLY A 82 1.10 28.61 -9.81
CA GLY A 82 2.45 28.40 -10.32
C GLY A 82 2.65 27.12 -11.11
N ARG A 83 1.61 26.32 -11.32
CA ARG A 83 1.62 25.12 -12.15
C ARG A 83 1.27 25.46 -13.60
N ARG A 84 1.82 24.69 -14.55
CA ARG A 84 1.45 24.78 -15.96
C ARG A 84 0.06 24.15 -16.16
N ASP A 85 -0.85 24.88 -16.77
CA ASP A 85 -2.15 24.35 -17.16
C ASP A 85 -2.00 23.46 -18.41
N LEU A 86 -2.41 22.21 -18.30
CA LEU A 86 -2.36 21.20 -19.36
C LEU A 86 -3.76 20.67 -19.72
N ARG A 87 -4.84 21.30 -19.23
CA ARG A 87 -6.22 20.83 -19.47
C ARG A 87 -6.63 20.78 -20.94
N ASP A 88 -5.98 21.57 -21.79
CA ASP A 88 -6.21 21.56 -23.25
C ASP A 88 -5.29 20.59 -24.00
N VAL A 89 -4.40 19.86 -23.29
CA VAL A 89 -3.50 18.87 -23.89
C VAL A 89 -4.17 17.51 -23.89
N THR A 90 -4.27 16.88 -25.06
CA THR A 90 -4.75 15.50 -25.15
C THR A 90 -3.77 14.57 -24.46
N MET A 91 -4.21 13.89 -23.42
CA MET A 91 -3.48 12.89 -22.66
C MET A 91 -4.23 11.58 -22.67
N VAL A 92 -3.49 10.48 -22.58
CA VAL A 92 -4.04 9.13 -22.45
C VAL A 92 -3.25 8.36 -21.41
N THR A 93 -3.95 7.49 -20.66
CA THR A 93 -3.33 6.46 -19.85
C THR A 93 -3.36 5.14 -20.63
N ILE A 94 -2.39 4.27 -20.39
CA ILE A 94 -2.28 2.98 -21.09
C ILE A 94 -2.10 1.89 -20.04
N ASP A 95 -3.17 1.58 -19.36
CA ASP A 95 -3.22 0.67 -18.24
C ASP A 95 -4.03 -0.59 -18.60
N GLY A 96 -3.95 -1.60 -17.73
CA GLY A 96 -4.82 -2.76 -17.84
C GLY A 96 -6.28 -2.40 -17.51
N GLU A 97 -7.22 -3.18 -18.04
CA GLU A 97 -8.67 -2.98 -17.83
C GLU A 97 -9.07 -2.96 -16.34
N ASP A 98 -8.31 -3.69 -15.50
CA ASP A 98 -8.56 -3.80 -14.06
C ASP A 98 -7.77 -2.78 -13.21
N ALA A 99 -7.02 -1.85 -13.83
CA ALA A 99 -6.24 -0.85 -13.12
C ALA A 99 -7.15 0.04 -12.26
N LYS A 100 -6.75 0.24 -11.02
CA LYS A 100 -7.49 1.04 -10.02
C LYS A 100 -6.76 2.30 -9.60
N ASP A 101 -5.51 2.40 -10.00
CA ASP A 101 -4.60 3.51 -9.76
C ASP A 101 -3.93 3.83 -11.10
N LEU A 102 -4.13 5.04 -11.60
CA LEU A 102 -3.53 5.54 -12.83
C LEU A 102 -2.40 6.48 -12.44
N ASP A 103 -1.19 5.96 -12.37
CA ASP A 103 -0.04 6.71 -11.85
C ASP A 103 0.57 7.63 -12.90
N ASP A 104 0.45 7.29 -14.19
CA ASP A 104 1.04 8.04 -15.29
C ASP A 104 0.11 8.19 -16.50
N ALA A 105 0.33 9.28 -17.23
CA ALA A 105 -0.28 9.54 -18.51
C ALA A 105 0.76 10.00 -19.52
N VAL A 106 0.46 9.85 -20.78
CA VAL A 106 1.32 10.29 -21.87
C VAL A 106 0.60 11.26 -22.81
N SER A 107 1.34 12.22 -23.33
CA SER A 107 0.89 13.08 -24.41
C SER A 107 1.94 13.10 -25.53
N VAL A 108 1.49 13.26 -26.78
CA VAL A 108 2.38 13.33 -27.93
C VAL A 108 1.98 14.50 -28.82
N SER A 109 2.96 15.28 -29.22
CA SER A 109 2.81 16.31 -30.26
C SER A 109 3.92 16.22 -31.30
N PHE A 110 3.69 16.77 -32.51
CA PHE A 110 4.66 16.80 -33.58
C PHE A 110 4.80 18.25 -34.10
N ASP A 111 6.02 18.76 -34.16
CA ASP A 111 6.31 20.13 -34.58
C ASP A 111 6.67 20.28 -36.07
N GLY A 112 6.59 19.17 -36.83
CA GLY A 112 7.01 19.11 -38.22
C GLY A 112 8.41 18.50 -38.43
N THR A 113 9.17 18.33 -37.35
CA THR A 113 10.52 17.76 -37.36
C THR A 113 10.69 16.67 -36.32
N TYR A 114 10.21 16.93 -35.09
CA TYR A 114 10.35 16.04 -33.91
C TYR A 114 9.02 15.71 -33.32
N TYR A 115 8.93 14.50 -32.74
CA TYR A 115 7.88 14.13 -31.84
C TYR A 115 8.28 14.53 -30.40
N HIS A 116 7.38 15.24 -29.73
CA HIS A 116 7.52 15.61 -28.33
C HIS A 116 6.65 14.67 -27.51
N LEU A 117 7.29 13.84 -26.70
CA LEU A 117 6.63 12.96 -25.75
C LEU A 117 6.57 13.65 -24.38
N GLY A 118 5.37 13.83 -23.85
CA GLY A 118 5.16 14.19 -22.45
C GLY A 118 4.86 12.93 -21.65
N VAL A 119 5.52 12.79 -20.51
CA VAL A 119 5.21 11.79 -19.49
C VAL A 119 4.77 12.54 -18.25
N HIS A 120 3.56 12.28 -17.82
CA HIS A 120 2.89 13.00 -16.72
C HIS A 120 2.67 12.04 -15.58
N ILE A 121 3.26 12.33 -14.43
CA ILE A 121 3.16 11.53 -13.21
C ILE A 121 2.36 12.31 -12.18
N ALA A 122 1.47 11.63 -11.45
CA ALA A 122 0.75 12.24 -10.34
C ALA A 122 1.72 12.84 -9.31
N ASP A 123 1.49 14.11 -8.93
CA ASP A 123 2.35 14.84 -7.98
C ASP A 123 2.07 14.41 -6.53
N VAL A 124 2.46 13.19 -6.19
CA VAL A 124 2.28 12.61 -4.85
C VAL A 124 2.91 13.47 -3.77
N THR A 125 4.02 14.17 -4.09
CA THR A 125 4.75 15.00 -3.12
C THR A 125 4.00 16.25 -2.68
N ASN A 126 2.96 16.66 -3.42
CA ASN A 126 2.07 17.72 -3.00
C ASN A 126 1.24 17.34 -1.74
N TYR A 127 0.97 16.05 -1.56
CA TYR A 127 0.15 15.51 -0.49
C TYR A 127 0.96 14.76 0.56
N VAL A 128 2.03 14.10 0.15
CA VAL A 128 2.92 13.33 1.02
C VAL A 128 4.19 14.15 1.26
N LEU A 129 4.16 14.99 2.27
CA LEU A 129 5.28 15.87 2.61
C LEU A 129 6.45 15.09 3.20
N GLU A 130 7.66 15.47 2.83
CA GLU A 130 8.90 14.89 3.33
C GLU A 130 8.93 14.86 4.87
N ASN A 131 9.36 13.74 5.43
CA ASN A 131 9.42 13.47 6.86
C ASN A 131 8.06 13.52 7.60
N SER A 132 6.94 13.47 6.88
CA SER A 132 5.61 13.32 7.47
C SER A 132 5.39 11.89 7.99
N ALA A 133 4.27 11.64 8.68
CA ALA A 133 3.91 10.28 9.08
C ALA A 133 3.61 9.39 7.88
N LEU A 134 2.95 9.95 6.85
CA LEU A 134 2.67 9.28 5.57
C LEU A 134 3.96 8.91 4.84
N ASP A 135 4.91 9.84 4.72
CA ASP A 135 6.18 9.62 4.05
C ASP A 135 6.98 8.49 4.71
N ARG A 136 7.10 8.51 6.03
CA ARG A 136 7.80 7.44 6.77
C ARG A 136 7.14 6.08 6.61
N GLU A 137 5.82 6.02 6.56
CA GLU A 137 5.10 4.76 6.36
C GLU A 137 5.24 4.27 4.92
N ALA A 138 5.09 5.16 3.94
CA ALA A 138 5.31 4.85 2.52
C ALA A 138 6.73 4.32 2.27
N LEU A 139 7.74 4.96 2.87
CA LEU A 139 9.13 4.51 2.78
C LEU A 139 9.34 3.12 3.41
N LYS A 140 8.66 2.85 4.54
CA LYS A 140 8.70 1.55 5.21
C LYS A 140 8.02 0.46 4.37
N CYS A 141 6.88 0.76 3.73
CA CYS A 141 6.18 -0.16 2.83
C CYS A 141 6.97 -0.42 1.55
N GLY A 142 7.57 0.63 0.98
CA GLY A 142 8.39 0.60 -0.23
C GLY A 142 7.62 0.45 -1.54
N THR A 143 6.52 -0.28 -1.55
CA THR A 143 5.64 -0.50 -2.71
C THR A 143 4.26 -0.97 -2.27
N SER A 144 3.27 -0.86 -3.15
CA SER A 144 2.00 -1.58 -3.01
C SER A 144 2.18 -3.06 -3.33
N VAL A 145 1.46 -3.93 -2.63
CA VAL A 145 1.51 -5.38 -2.86
C VAL A 145 0.16 -5.88 -3.33
N TYR A 146 0.14 -6.47 -4.51
CA TYR A 146 -1.07 -7.01 -5.15
C TYR A 146 -1.11 -8.52 -4.95
N LEU A 147 -2.10 -8.99 -4.19
CA LEU A 147 -2.41 -10.40 -4.04
C LEU A 147 -3.72 -10.73 -4.77
N VAL A 148 -3.94 -12.00 -5.09
CA VAL A 148 -5.07 -12.46 -5.93
C VAL A 148 -6.43 -11.88 -5.54
N ALA A 149 -6.69 -11.69 -4.25
CA ALA A 149 -7.99 -11.22 -3.75
C ALA A 149 -7.89 -9.90 -2.96
N ARG A 150 -6.70 -9.32 -2.82
CA ARG A 150 -6.50 -8.16 -1.95
C ARG A 150 -5.27 -7.34 -2.35
N VAL A 151 -5.40 -6.03 -2.27
CA VAL A 151 -4.29 -5.09 -2.43
C VAL A 151 -3.90 -4.55 -1.05
N PHE A 152 -2.60 -4.48 -0.79
CA PHE A 152 -2.00 -3.79 0.35
C PHE A 152 -1.28 -2.56 -0.20
N PRO A 153 -1.95 -1.41 -0.22
CA PRO A 153 -1.39 -0.23 -0.87
C PRO A 153 -0.28 0.40 -0.03
N MET A 154 0.71 1.00 -0.69
CA MET A 154 1.78 1.77 -0.05
C MET A 154 1.26 3.02 0.65
N LEU A 155 0.22 3.64 0.10
CA LEU A 155 -0.49 4.79 0.66
C LEU A 155 -1.95 4.42 0.95
N PRO A 156 -2.62 5.07 1.93
CA PRO A 156 -4.05 4.88 2.16
C PRO A 156 -4.87 5.11 0.89
N HIS A 157 -5.91 4.30 0.68
CA HIS A 157 -6.75 4.32 -0.52
C HIS A 157 -7.29 5.71 -0.90
N ALA A 158 -7.62 6.55 0.09
CA ALA A 158 -8.07 7.91 -0.16
C ALA A 158 -7.02 8.78 -0.89
N LEU A 159 -5.74 8.42 -0.80
CA LEU A 159 -4.67 9.06 -1.54
C LEU A 159 -4.35 8.31 -2.83
N SER A 160 -4.15 7.00 -2.79
CA SER A 160 -3.70 6.21 -3.94
C SER A 160 -4.72 6.13 -5.06
N ILE A 161 -6.02 6.09 -4.75
CA ILE A 161 -7.10 6.07 -5.76
C ILE A 161 -7.65 7.47 -6.04
N GLY A 162 -7.44 8.43 -5.14
CA GLY A 162 -7.89 9.80 -5.26
C GLY A 162 -6.81 10.72 -5.83
N PHE A 163 -6.17 11.51 -4.98
CA PHE A 163 -5.27 12.60 -5.37
C PHE A 163 -3.93 12.18 -5.99
N CYS A 164 -3.51 10.94 -5.77
CA CYS A 164 -2.29 10.39 -6.34
C CYS A 164 -2.57 9.51 -7.56
N SER A 165 -3.75 9.63 -8.16
CA SER A 165 -4.14 8.92 -9.37
C SER A 165 -4.73 9.90 -10.40
N LEU A 166 -4.54 9.62 -11.68
CA LEU A 166 -4.96 10.46 -12.81
C LEU A 166 -6.39 10.13 -13.30
N PHE A 167 -7.30 9.80 -12.39
CA PHE A 167 -8.72 9.68 -12.72
C PHE A 167 -9.34 11.06 -13.03
N GLU A 168 -10.33 11.06 -13.96
CA GLU A 168 -11.16 12.23 -14.25
C GLU A 168 -12.09 12.58 -13.08
#